data_0b15154ba30560e8e47cfbacaaace180
#
_entry.id   0b15154ba30560e8e47cfbacaaace180
#
_cell.length_a   1.000
_cell.length_b   1.000
_cell.length_c   1.000
_cell.angle_alpha   90.00
_cell.angle_beta   90.00
_cell.angle_gamma   90.00
#
_symmetry.space_group_name_H-M   'P 1'
#
loop_
_entity.id
_entity.type
_entity.pdbx_description
1 polymer ?
#
loop_
_entity_poly.entity_id
_entity_poly.type
_entity_poly.pdbx_seq_one_letter_code
_entity_poly.pdbx_strand_id
1 'polypeptide(L)'
;AVVTGSYTLTSSEAANTIQTYTGTLTGNVTVIYPPVVNLYVIKNSVVAGGFTLTVGTGVGTSVVIPSGQQVTLACDGTNFFNANTSQAGSITSVSLADGTVGVPSLSFASESTTGIYRAGAGQFNTAILGTLRSTLSATGLAIVGTGNFTGGVAGGTF
;
A
#
# COMPACT_ATOMS: atom_id res chain seq x y z
N ALA A 1 5.56 1.74 -32.46
CA ALA A 1 5.73 1.71 -31.00
C ALA A 1 6.66 2.86 -30.59
N VAL A 2 6.23 3.66 -29.60
CA VAL A 2 7.08 4.70 -29.02
C VAL A 2 7.87 4.05 -27.90
N VAL A 3 9.18 4.03 -28.02
CA VAL A 3 10.09 3.36 -27.06
C VAL A 3 10.96 4.36 -26.30
N THR A 4 10.91 5.63 -26.68
CA THR A 4 11.59 6.76 -26.03
C THR A 4 10.95 8.09 -26.45
N GLY A 5 11.07 9.12 -25.61
CA GLY A 5 10.56 10.47 -25.89
C GLY A 5 9.06 10.64 -25.60
N SER A 6 8.43 11.58 -26.29
CA SER A 6 7.02 11.91 -26.06
C SER A 6 6.15 11.48 -27.24
N TYR A 7 4.95 11.01 -26.92
CA TYR A 7 3.90 10.69 -27.89
C TYR A 7 2.58 11.35 -27.48
N THR A 8 2.03 12.15 -28.38
CA THR A 8 0.73 12.80 -28.15
C THR A 8 -0.37 11.96 -28.78
N LEU A 9 -1.31 11.52 -27.97
CA LEU A 9 -2.50 10.79 -28.42
C LEU A 9 -3.46 11.72 -29.14
N THR A 10 -4.00 11.25 -30.25
CA THR A 10 -5.19 11.86 -30.85
C THR A 10 -6.41 11.65 -29.96
N SER A 11 -7.46 12.45 -30.14
CA SER A 11 -8.73 12.26 -29.41
C SER A 11 -9.33 10.87 -29.63
N SER A 12 -9.17 10.32 -30.82
CA SER A 12 -9.64 8.94 -31.14
C SER A 12 -8.85 7.85 -30.39
N GLU A 13 -7.53 7.97 -30.28
CA GLU A 13 -6.71 7.04 -29.53
C GLU A 13 -7.01 7.12 -28.03
N ALA A 14 -7.21 8.32 -27.51
CA ALA A 14 -7.54 8.57 -26.12
C ALA A 14 -9.01 8.25 -25.76
N ALA A 15 -9.87 7.97 -26.72
CA ALA A 15 -11.29 7.68 -26.49
C ALA A 15 -11.52 6.33 -25.75
N ASN A 16 -10.54 5.42 -25.82
CA ASN A 16 -10.65 4.15 -25.12
C ASN A 16 -10.34 4.33 -23.63
N THR A 17 -11.27 3.91 -22.77
CA THR A 17 -11.10 3.95 -21.31
C THR A 17 -9.93 3.09 -20.85
N ILE A 18 -9.70 1.94 -21.51
CA ILE A 18 -8.61 1.03 -21.18
C ILE A 18 -7.49 1.19 -22.19
N GLN A 19 -6.31 1.54 -21.70
CA GLN A 19 -5.10 1.72 -22.50
C GLN A 19 -4.04 0.73 -22.06
N THR A 20 -3.48 -0.03 -22.99
CA THR A 20 -2.39 -0.97 -22.68
C THR A 20 -1.14 -0.57 -23.46
N TYR A 21 -0.05 -0.35 -22.73
CA TYR A 21 1.26 -0.05 -23.30
C TYR A 21 2.15 -1.28 -23.21
N THR A 22 2.76 -1.65 -24.34
CA THR A 22 3.63 -2.83 -24.48
C THR A 22 4.90 -2.49 -25.24
N GLY A 23 5.93 -3.31 -25.12
CA GLY A 23 7.22 -3.18 -25.80
C GLY A 23 8.36 -3.00 -24.83
N THR A 24 9.58 -2.77 -25.36
CA THR A 24 10.79 -2.53 -24.57
C THR A 24 11.19 -1.07 -24.69
N LEU A 25 11.34 -0.38 -23.57
CA LEU A 25 11.77 1.02 -23.56
C LEU A 25 13.28 1.11 -23.78
N THR A 26 13.70 2.10 -24.55
CA THR A 26 15.10 2.49 -24.79
C THR A 26 15.41 3.88 -24.21
N GLY A 27 14.41 4.54 -23.63
CA GLY A 27 14.48 5.81 -22.92
C GLY A 27 13.16 6.07 -22.18
N ASN A 28 13.10 7.16 -21.42
CA ASN A 28 11.87 7.56 -20.77
C ASN A 28 10.81 7.90 -21.81
N VAL A 29 9.58 7.46 -21.59
CA VAL A 29 8.43 7.73 -22.45
C VAL A 29 7.40 8.57 -21.69
N THR A 30 6.92 9.64 -22.35
CA THR A 30 5.78 10.42 -21.87
C THR A 30 4.64 10.32 -22.90
N VAL A 31 3.49 9.83 -22.47
CA VAL A 31 2.28 9.79 -23.28
C VAL A 31 1.41 10.99 -22.90
N ILE A 32 1.16 11.84 -23.89
CA ILE A 32 0.39 13.08 -23.74
C ILE A 32 -1.03 12.83 -24.21
N TYR A 33 -1.97 12.94 -23.29
CA TYR A 33 -3.41 12.82 -23.54
C TYR A 33 -4.04 14.18 -23.87
N PRO A 34 -5.13 14.21 -24.61
CA PRO A 34 -5.93 15.41 -24.76
C PRO A 34 -6.38 15.95 -23.39
N PRO A 35 -6.41 17.29 -23.18
CA PRO A 35 -6.76 17.91 -21.91
C PRO A 35 -8.29 17.91 -21.70
N VAL A 36 -8.87 16.74 -21.46
CA VAL A 36 -10.31 16.53 -21.25
C VAL A 36 -10.56 15.83 -19.92
N VAL A 37 -11.68 16.15 -19.29
CA VAL A 37 -12.13 15.46 -18.06
C VAL A 37 -12.53 14.04 -18.45
N ASN A 38 -11.79 13.06 -17.94
CA ASN A 38 -12.04 11.65 -18.22
C ASN A 38 -11.40 10.73 -17.18
N LEU A 39 -11.81 9.45 -17.20
CA LEU A 39 -11.25 8.36 -16.40
C LEU A 39 -10.57 7.34 -17.31
N TYR A 40 -9.36 6.93 -16.97
CA TYR A 40 -8.58 5.99 -17.75
C TYR A 40 -8.09 4.84 -16.87
N VAL A 41 -8.14 3.63 -17.40
CA VAL A 41 -7.48 2.44 -16.84
C VAL A 41 -6.23 2.19 -17.69
N ILE A 42 -5.07 2.38 -17.10
CA ILE A 42 -3.80 2.27 -17.82
C ILE A 42 -3.05 1.04 -17.33
N LYS A 43 -2.77 0.13 -18.25
CA LYS A 43 -1.95 -1.06 -18.02
C LYS A 43 -0.57 -0.85 -18.64
N ASN A 44 0.45 -0.79 -17.79
CA ASN A 44 1.83 -0.73 -18.23
C ASN A 44 2.44 -2.14 -18.29
N SER A 45 2.48 -2.73 -19.47
CA SER A 45 3.12 -4.03 -19.77
C SER A 45 4.44 -3.85 -20.51
N VAL A 46 5.09 -2.69 -20.41
CA VAL A 46 6.40 -2.48 -21.02
C VAL A 46 7.52 -3.14 -20.22
N VAL A 47 8.58 -3.57 -20.91
CA VAL A 47 9.86 -3.91 -20.28
C VAL A 47 10.63 -2.61 -20.10
N ALA A 48 10.71 -2.11 -18.86
CA ALA A 48 11.18 -0.75 -18.58
C ALA A 48 12.70 -0.57 -18.74
N GLY A 49 13.51 -1.58 -18.42
CA GLY A 49 14.98 -1.49 -18.55
C GLY A 49 15.64 -0.34 -17.75
N GLY A 50 14.98 0.13 -16.68
CA GLY A 50 15.41 1.31 -15.90
C GLY A 50 14.77 2.63 -16.35
N PHE A 51 13.95 2.63 -17.40
CA PHE A 51 13.22 3.80 -17.90
C PHE A 51 11.79 3.86 -17.38
N THR A 52 11.15 5.02 -17.52
CA THR A 52 9.79 5.27 -17.01
C THR A 52 8.78 5.44 -18.13
N LEU A 53 7.53 5.01 -17.85
CA LEU A 53 6.35 5.40 -18.61
C LEU A 53 5.58 6.43 -17.78
N THR A 54 5.40 7.63 -18.35
CA THR A 54 4.69 8.74 -17.70
C THR A 54 3.46 9.09 -18.55
N VAL A 55 2.35 9.43 -17.92
CA VAL A 55 1.15 9.94 -18.60
C VAL A 55 0.76 11.29 -18.04
N GLY A 56 0.28 12.19 -18.90
CA GLY A 56 -0.12 13.54 -18.54
C GLY A 56 -0.78 14.27 -19.71
N THR A 57 -1.19 15.52 -19.51
CA THR A 57 -1.73 16.39 -20.57
C THR A 57 -0.65 17.24 -21.26
N GLY A 58 0.58 17.19 -20.76
CA GLY A 58 1.69 18.02 -21.22
C GLY A 58 1.78 19.40 -20.56
N VAL A 59 0.76 19.81 -19.80
CA VAL A 59 0.72 21.12 -19.11
C VAL A 59 0.50 21.05 -17.61
N GLY A 60 -0.16 20.01 -17.13
CA GLY A 60 -0.44 19.80 -15.71
C GLY A 60 0.45 18.75 -15.05
N THR A 61 0.01 18.25 -13.90
CA THR A 61 0.67 17.14 -13.23
C THR A 61 0.53 15.86 -14.06
N SER A 62 1.60 15.08 -14.10
CA SER A 62 1.67 13.78 -14.77
C SER A 62 1.92 12.68 -13.76
N VAL A 63 1.59 11.45 -14.13
CA VAL A 63 1.74 10.26 -13.27
C VAL A 63 2.67 9.26 -13.94
N VAL A 64 3.67 8.79 -13.19
CA VAL A 64 4.53 7.68 -13.61
C VAL A 64 3.79 6.37 -13.32
N ILE A 65 3.71 5.49 -14.31
CA ILE A 65 3.10 4.18 -14.18
C ILE A 65 4.23 3.13 -14.08
N PRO A 66 4.42 2.48 -12.93
CA PRO A 66 5.44 1.43 -12.81
C PRO A 66 5.19 0.27 -13.78
N SER A 67 6.27 -0.34 -14.29
CA SER A 67 6.18 -1.53 -15.17
C SER A 67 5.43 -2.67 -14.46
N GLY A 68 4.57 -3.37 -15.19
CA GLY A 68 3.74 -4.46 -14.68
C GLY A 68 2.49 -3.99 -13.94
N GLN A 69 2.30 -2.71 -13.70
CA GLN A 69 1.15 -2.18 -12.95
C GLN A 69 -0.03 -1.81 -13.87
N GLN A 70 -1.22 -1.92 -13.30
CA GLN A 70 -2.44 -1.36 -13.83
C GLN A 70 -2.97 -0.32 -12.84
N VAL A 71 -3.25 0.88 -13.33
CA VAL A 71 -3.73 1.99 -12.49
C VAL A 71 -4.97 2.61 -13.10
N THR A 72 -5.86 3.12 -12.24
CA THR A 72 -6.99 3.93 -12.65
C THR A 72 -6.63 5.38 -12.39
N LEU A 73 -6.61 6.19 -13.43
CA LEU A 73 -6.28 7.62 -13.38
C LEU A 73 -7.49 8.46 -13.77
N ALA A 74 -7.65 9.59 -13.10
CA ALA A 74 -8.56 10.63 -13.52
C ALA A 74 -7.76 11.80 -14.09
N CYS A 75 -8.35 12.44 -15.11
CA CYS A 75 -7.90 13.71 -15.67
C CYS A 75 -8.98 14.76 -15.42
N ASP A 76 -8.62 15.90 -14.84
CA ASP A 76 -9.54 17.03 -14.61
C ASP A 76 -9.57 18.04 -15.77
N GLY A 77 -8.96 17.67 -16.91
CA GLY A 77 -8.75 18.53 -18.06
C GLY A 77 -7.38 19.21 -18.09
N THR A 78 -6.61 19.12 -17.02
CA THR A 78 -5.26 19.67 -16.90
C THR A 78 -4.30 18.68 -16.26
N ASN A 79 -4.71 18.11 -15.14
CA ASN A 79 -3.88 17.25 -14.30
C ASN A 79 -4.31 15.79 -14.40
N PHE A 80 -3.33 14.89 -14.38
CA PHE A 80 -3.55 13.48 -14.10
C PHE A 80 -3.29 13.20 -12.62
N PHE A 81 -4.16 12.41 -12.01
CA PHE A 81 -4.00 11.94 -10.64
C PHE A 81 -4.55 10.52 -10.48
N ASN A 82 -4.05 9.82 -9.50
CA ASN A 82 -4.49 8.46 -9.22
C ASN A 82 -5.93 8.49 -8.69
N ALA A 83 -6.87 7.86 -9.40
CA ALA A 83 -8.27 7.80 -8.99
C ALA A 83 -8.51 6.72 -7.92
N ASN A 84 -7.64 5.73 -7.84
CA ASN A 84 -7.58 4.82 -6.70
C ASN A 84 -6.73 5.50 -5.63
N THR A 85 -7.36 6.25 -4.75
CA THR A 85 -6.77 6.65 -3.49
C THR A 85 -6.76 5.48 -2.49
N SER A 86 -6.20 4.34 -2.88
CA SER A 86 -5.47 3.54 -1.91
C SER A 86 -4.30 4.45 -1.54
N GLN A 87 -4.48 5.20 -0.50
CA GLN A 87 -3.42 6.03 0.03
C GLN A 87 -2.23 5.13 0.31
N ALA A 88 -1.23 5.14 -0.59
CA ALA A 88 0.14 4.90 -0.20
C ALA A 88 0.61 6.14 0.61
N GLY A 89 -0.28 6.67 1.44
CA GLY A 89 0.02 7.59 2.48
C GLY A 89 0.50 6.75 3.66
N SER A 90 1.53 7.16 4.32
CA SER A 90 1.89 6.65 5.64
C SER A 90 0.61 6.47 6.45
N ILE A 91 0.28 5.21 6.82
CA ILE A 91 -0.84 4.95 7.71
C ILE A 91 -0.45 5.58 9.05
N THR A 92 -0.96 6.76 9.31
CA THR A 92 -0.65 7.50 10.55
C THR A 92 -1.31 6.84 11.77
N SER A 93 -2.39 6.07 11.55
CA SER A 93 -3.01 5.25 12.60
C SER A 93 -3.82 4.11 11.99
N VAL A 94 -3.80 2.95 12.66
CA VAL A 94 -4.72 1.84 12.42
C VAL A 94 -5.53 1.64 13.69
N SER A 95 -6.85 1.76 13.60
CA SER A 95 -7.76 1.45 14.69
C SER A 95 -8.32 0.05 14.49
N LEU A 96 -8.00 -0.84 15.43
CA LEU A 96 -8.48 -2.22 15.42
C LEU A 96 -9.56 -2.40 16.49
N ALA A 97 -10.53 -3.29 16.25
CA ALA A 97 -11.43 -3.75 17.30
C ALA A 97 -10.63 -4.43 18.43
N ASP A 98 -11.19 -4.49 19.64
CA ASP A 98 -10.47 -5.00 20.81
C ASP A 98 -10.02 -6.46 20.68
N GLY A 99 -10.79 -7.30 20.01
CA GLY A 99 -10.54 -8.72 19.89
C GLY A 99 -10.71 -9.49 21.21
N THR A 100 -10.33 -10.75 21.21
CA THR A 100 -10.34 -11.63 22.38
C THR A 100 -9.13 -12.55 22.37
N VAL A 101 -8.90 -13.30 23.43
CA VAL A 101 -7.83 -14.31 23.50
C VAL A 101 -7.96 -15.38 22.41
N GLY A 102 -9.20 -15.76 22.04
CA GLY A 102 -9.47 -16.76 21.00
C GLY A 102 -9.58 -16.16 19.58
N VAL A 103 -9.78 -14.84 19.47
CA VAL A 103 -9.88 -14.11 18.19
C VAL A 103 -9.13 -12.78 18.36
N PRO A 104 -7.80 -12.78 18.29
CA PRO A 104 -6.99 -11.56 18.38
C PRO A 104 -7.33 -10.56 17.26
N SER A 105 -7.21 -9.26 17.55
CA SER A 105 -7.46 -8.17 16.60
C SER A 105 -6.47 -8.15 15.45
N LEU A 106 -5.25 -8.58 15.71
CA LEU A 106 -4.20 -8.79 14.72
C LEU A 106 -3.69 -10.22 14.87
N SER A 107 -3.89 -11.04 13.85
CA SER A 107 -3.53 -12.46 13.85
C SER A 107 -2.94 -12.89 12.50
N PHE A 108 -2.38 -14.08 12.45
CA PHE A 108 -1.86 -14.68 11.22
C PHE A 108 -2.97 -15.44 10.49
N ALA A 109 -3.02 -15.34 9.16
CA ALA A 109 -4.06 -15.98 8.36
C ALA A 109 -4.09 -17.51 8.53
N SER A 110 -2.93 -18.14 8.73
CA SER A 110 -2.78 -19.59 8.98
C SER A 110 -2.98 -20.00 10.44
N GLU A 111 -3.02 -19.04 11.37
CA GLU A 111 -3.14 -19.28 12.81
C GLU A 111 -3.90 -18.12 13.47
N SER A 112 -5.21 -18.08 13.24
CA SER A 112 -6.08 -16.98 13.66
C SER A 112 -6.25 -16.81 15.17
N THR A 113 -5.79 -17.77 15.98
CA THR A 113 -5.81 -17.75 17.44
C THR A 113 -4.51 -17.27 18.08
N THR A 114 -3.50 -16.95 17.25
CA THR A 114 -2.23 -16.36 17.68
C THR A 114 -2.13 -14.93 17.21
N GLY A 115 -1.88 -14.01 18.14
CA GLY A 115 -1.82 -12.59 17.79
C GLY A 115 -1.93 -11.64 18.97
N ILE A 116 -2.38 -10.43 18.68
CA ILE A 116 -2.48 -9.32 19.63
C ILE A 116 -3.93 -8.91 19.81
N TYR A 117 -4.33 -8.61 21.04
CA TYR A 117 -5.67 -8.14 21.36
C TYR A 117 -5.67 -7.23 22.59
N ARG A 118 -6.81 -6.56 22.85
CA ARG A 118 -7.05 -5.69 23.98
C ARG A 118 -8.18 -6.26 24.84
N ALA A 119 -7.88 -6.85 26.00
CA ALA A 119 -8.91 -7.42 26.91
C ALA A 119 -9.69 -6.34 27.67
N GLY A 120 -9.16 -5.12 27.77
CA GLY A 120 -9.78 -4.00 28.48
C GLY A 120 -8.95 -2.73 28.36
N ALA A 121 -9.44 -1.63 28.92
CA ALA A 121 -8.76 -0.34 28.88
C ALA A 121 -7.35 -0.43 29.51
N GLY A 122 -6.36 0.15 28.83
CA GLY A 122 -4.99 0.19 29.30
C GLY A 122 -4.24 -1.14 29.24
N GLN A 123 -4.75 -2.15 28.50
CA GLN A 123 -4.11 -3.46 28.35
C GLN A 123 -3.75 -3.74 26.88
N PHE A 124 -2.58 -4.32 26.71
CA PHE A 124 -2.10 -4.85 25.44
C PHE A 124 -1.66 -6.29 25.70
N ASN A 125 -2.34 -7.24 25.05
CA ASN A 125 -2.20 -8.66 25.34
C ASN A 125 -1.70 -9.41 24.11
N THR A 126 -0.96 -10.51 24.36
CA THR A 126 -0.62 -11.49 23.34
C THR A 126 -1.30 -12.81 23.62
N ALA A 127 -1.79 -13.45 22.57
CA ALA A 127 -2.30 -14.82 22.60
C ALA A 127 -1.45 -15.72 21.71
N ILE A 128 -1.25 -16.96 22.12
CA ILE A 128 -0.69 -18.04 21.29
C ILE A 128 -1.60 -19.24 21.41
N LEU A 129 -2.10 -19.72 20.28
CA LEU A 129 -3.06 -20.84 20.22
C LEU A 129 -4.27 -20.62 21.15
N GLY A 130 -4.84 -19.41 21.14
CA GLY A 130 -5.99 -19.06 21.96
C GLY A 130 -5.71 -18.97 23.47
N THR A 131 -4.45 -18.96 23.88
CA THR A 131 -4.04 -18.87 25.29
C THR A 131 -3.30 -17.55 25.53
N LEU A 132 -3.68 -16.81 26.58
CA LEU A 132 -2.97 -15.60 27.03
C LEU A 132 -1.51 -15.94 27.39
N ARG A 133 -0.57 -15.16 26.86
CA ARG A 133 0.86 -15.30 27.15
C ARG A 133 1.48 -14.09 27.82
N SER A 134 1.03 -12.91 27.47
CA SER A 134 1.50 -11.70 28.16
C SER A 134 0.44 -10.61 28.21
N THR A 135 0.53 -9.78 29.23
CA THR A 135 -0.23 -8.53 29.37
C THR A 135 0.74 -7.41 29.68
N LEU A 136 0.76 -6.38 28.85
CA LEU A 136 1.39 -5.10 29.15
C LEU A 136 0.30 -4.12 29.60
N SER A 137 0.48 -3.51 30.77
CA SER A 137 -0.46 -2.55 31.36
C SER A 137 0.29 -1.37 31.99
N ALA A 138 -0.45 -0.41 32.55
CA ALA A 138 0.16 0.72 33.26
C ALA A 138 0.99 0.30 34.49
N THR A 139 0.75 -0.90 35.04
CA THR A 139 1.49 -1.44 36.20
C THR A 139 2.68 -2.31 35.81
N GLY A 140 2.89 -2.56 34.51
CA GLY A 140 4.03 -3.33 34.01
C GLY A 140 3.66 -4.48 33.08
N LEU A 141 4.60 -5.39 32.89
CA LEU A 141 4.47 -6.57 32.04
C LEU A 141 4.26 -7.82 32.91
N ALA A 142 3.15 -8.52 32.67
CA ALA A 142 2.89 -9.85 33.21
C ALA A 142 3.11 -10.92 32.13
N ILE A 143 3.82 -11.99 32.43
CA ILE A 143 4.05 -13.17 31.60
C ILE A 143 3.28 -14.34 32.18
N VAL A 144 2.51 -15.06 31.37
CA VAL A 144 1.85 -16.30 31.73
C VAL A 144 2.70 -17.48 31.28
N GLY A 145 3.31 -18.16 32.22
CA GLY A 145 4.26 -19.24 32.01
C GLY A 145 5.70 -18.86 32.40
N THR A 146 6.68 -19.48 31.75
CA THR A 146 8.10 -19.22 32.04
C THR A 146 8.61 -18.11 31.11
N GLY A 147 9.10 -17.01 31.71
CA GLY A 147 9.83 -15.95 30.98
C GLY A 147 11.34 -16.30 30.96
N ASN A 148 11.95 -16.29 29.78
CA ASN A 148 13.40 -16.43 29.64
C ASN A 148 13.99 -15.06 29.25
N PHE A 149 14.75 -14.46 30.18
CA PHE A 149 15.41 -13.16 29.98
C PHE A 149 16.93 -13.39 29.84
N THR A 150 17.40 -13.64 28.60
CA THR A 150 18.80 -13.97 28.30
C THR A 150 19.80 -12.86 28.61
N GLY A 151 19.35 -11.61 28.76
CA GLY A 151 20.17 -10.46 29.16
C GLY A 151 20.08 -10.07 30.64
N GLY A 152 19.33 -10.83 31.43
CA GLY A 152 19.03 -10.50 32.84
C GLY A 152 17.94 -9.42 32.97
N VAL A 153 17.39 -9.27 34.16
CA VAL A 153 16.47 -8.18 34.53
C VAL A 153 17.28 -7.18 35.34
N ALA A 154 17.60 -6.02 34.76
CA ALA A 154 18.31 -4.95 35.45
C ALA A 154 17.31 -3.97 36.08
N GLY A 155 17.49 -3.69 37.41
CA GLY A 155 16.86 -2.53 38.03
C GLY A 155 15.51 -2.73 38.72
N GLY A 156 15.27 -3.88 39.34
CA GLY A 156 14.12 -4.08 40.25
C GLY A 156 14.57 -4.39 41.66
N THR A 157 14.04 -3.68 42.66
CA THR A 157 13.98 -4.18 44.05
C THR A 157 12.87 -5.23 44.12
N PHE A 158 13.20 -6.47 44.42
CA PHE A 158 12.26 -7.55 44.60
C PHE A 158 11.87 -7.65 46.07
#